data_cab46e48c01ec1b79487856424151560
#
_entry.id   cab46e48c01ec1b79487856424151560
#
_cell.length_a   1.000
_cell.length_b   1.000
_cell.length_c   1.000
_cell.angle_alpha   90.00
_cell.angle_beta   90.00
_cell.angle_gamma   90.00
#
_symmetry.space_group_name_H-M   'P 1'
#
loop_
_entity.id
_entity.type
_entity.pdbx_description
1 polymer ?
#
loop_
_entity_poly.entity_id
_entity_poly.type
_entity_poly.pdbx_seq_one_letter_code
_entity_poly.pdbx_strand_id
1 'polypeptide(L)'
;NVFRFFPGDVVVKAAHARYAVEELGVKRPAVIFQTTAYGQSGRAELDRNLTALGRPAVFAEGLDVSVKDMLPVLSKVRESGADALLLHLHSGPTALVVRQARAMGLDIPIIAGSAMHQPETAALLAPSELAGVCAESGASPISESDPATRAFADAYRTAFDREPDAFALGQYDGVQKI
;
A
#
# COMPACT_ATOMS: atom_id res chain seq x y z
N ASN A 1 6.17 -29.17 -1.01
CA ASN A 1 6.75 -28.01 -1.69
C ASN A 1 5.84 -26.80 -1.47
N VAL A 2 6.42 -25.64 -1.26
CA VAL A 2 5.69 -24.37 -1.13
C VAL A 2 6.24 -23.41 -2.19
N PHE A 3 5.34 -22.81 -2.97
CA PHE A 3 5.69 -21.85 -4.01
C PHE A 3 5.06 -20.48 -3.69
N ARG A 4 5.81 -19.41 -3.93
CA ARG A 4 5.33 -18.04 -3.82
C ARG A 4 5.34 -17.41 -5.21
N PHE A 5 4.20 -16.96 -5.68
CA PHE A 5 4.04 -16.26 -6.96
C PHE A 5 3.82 -14.74 -6.79
N PHE A 6 3.49 -14.29 -5.61
CA PHE A 6 3.41 -12.87 -5.28
C PHE A 6 4.77 -12.38 -4.73
N PRO A 7 5.28 -11.22 -5.18
CA PRO A 7 6.56 -10.69 -4.70
C PRO A 7 6.49 -10.40 -3.19
N GLY A 8 7.60 -10.69 -2.50
CA GLY A 8 7.72 -10.41 -1.07
C GLY A 8 8.08 -8.94 -0.78
N ASP A 9 8.02 -8.58 0.51
CA ASP A 9 8.30 -7.21 0.98
C ASP A 9 9.64 -6.66 0.51
N VAL A 10 10.67 -7.48 0.41
CA VAL A 10 12.00 -7.08 -0.11
C VAL A 10 11.89 -6.36 -1.47
N VAL A 11 11.06 -6.87 -2.37
CA VAL A 11 10.88 -6.31 -3.72
C VAL A 11 9.91 -5.14 -3.70
N VAL A 12 8.72 -5.34 -3.13
CA VAL A 12 7.67 -4.32 -3.20
C VAL A 12 8.00 -3.08 -2.36
N LYS A 13 8.68 -3.24 -1.22
CA LYS A 13 9.09 -2.09 -0.38
C LYS A 13 10.28 -1.33 -0.96
N ALA A 14 11.16 -2.00 -1.72
CA ALA A 14 12.18 -1.31 -2.50
C ALA A 14 11.53 -0.40 -3.57
N ALA A 15 10.55 -0.91 -4.31
CA ALA A 15 9.80 -0.11 -5.30
C ALA A 15 9.02 1.03 -4.62
N HIS A 16 8.37 0.76 -3.49
CA HIS A 16 7.64 1.74 -2.68
C HIS A 16 8.54 2.91 -2.25
N ALA A 17 9.70 2.61 -1.65
CA ALA A 17 10.64 3.63 -1.19
C ALA A 17 11.24 4.42 -2.37
N ARG A 18 11.61 3.75 -3.46
CA ARG A 18 12.14 4.41 -4.66
C ARG A 18 11.11 5.34 -5.29
N TYR A 19 9.87 4.88 -5.47
CA TYR A 19 8.80 5.72 -6.00
C TYR A 19 8.60 6.98 -5.15
N ALA A 20 8.57 6.84 -3.82
CA ALA A 20 8.45 7.98 -2.92
C ALA A 20 9.61 8.99 -3.11
N VAL A 21 10.84 8.51 -3.15
CA VAL A 21 12.03 9.37 -3.17
C VAL A 21 12.36 9.88 -4.57
N GLU A 22 12.37 8.99 -5.58
CA GLU A 22 12.85 9.29 -6.92
C GLU A 22 11.76 9.95 -7.80
N GLU A 23 10.49 9.51 -7.68
CA GLU A 23 9.40 10.01 -8.52
C GLU A 23 8.62 11.16 -7.85
N LEU A 24 8.30 11.02 -6.54
CA LEU A 24 7.57 12.06 -5.81
C LEU A 24 8.48 13.09 -5.13
N GLY A 25 9.79 12.87 -5.11
CA GLY A 25 10.75 13.79 -4.50
C GLY A 25 10.65 13.92 -2.98
N VAL A 26 10.12 12.90 -2.30
CA VAL A 26 9.94 12.88 -0.84
C VAL A 26 11.27 13.03 -0.13
N LYS A 27 11.31 13.94 0.83
CA LYS A 27 12.52 14.23 1.63
C LYS A 27 12.37 13.82 3.09
N ARG A 28 11.16 13.80 3.60
CA ARG A 28 10.82 13.57 5.01
C ARG A 28 9.67 12.55 5.14
N PRO A 29 9.89 11.26 4.78
CA PRO A 29 8.84 10.26 4.83
C PRO A 29 8.44 9.94 6.27
N ALA A 30 7.13 9.77 6.53
CA ALA A 30 6.60 9.12 7.72
C ALA A 30 6.13 7.70 7.38
N VAL A 31 6.23 6.77 8.32
CA VAL A 31 5.79 5.38 8.13
C VAL A 31 4.81 4.99 9.23
N ILE A 32 3.64 4.49 8.83
CA ILE A 32 2.69 3.84 9.74
C ILE A 32 2.53 2.38 9.32
N PHE A 33 2.69 1.48 10.26
CA PHE A 33 2.67 0.05 10.00
C PHE A 33 1.87 -0.73 11.05
N GLN A 34 1.47 -1.96 10.72
CA GLN A 34 0.79 -2.84 11.66
C GLN A 34 1.80 -3.52 12.60
N THR A 35 1.45 -3.75 13.87
CA THR A 35 2.32 -4.45 14.84
C THR A 35 2.30 -5.97 14.70
N THR A 36 1.85 -6.49 13.57
CA THR A 36 1.88 -7.91 13.20
C THR A 36 3.20 -8.30 12.52
N ALA A 37 3.46 -9.59 12.33
CA ALA A 37 4.62 -10.07 11.56
C ALA A 37 4.67 -9.47 10.15
N TYR A 38 3.51 -9.33 9.49
CA TYR A 38 3.37 -8.64 8.21
C TYR A 38 3.87 -7.19 8.30
N GLY A 39 3.33 -6.42 9.25
CA GLY A 39 3.69 -5.01 9.38
C GLY A 39 5.15 -4.79 9.77
N GLN A 40 5.70 -5.63 10.63
CA GLN A 40 7.12 -5.57 11.03
C GLN A 40 8.05 -5.87 9.85
N SER A 41 7.71 -6.86 9.01
CA SER A 41 8.48 -7.18 7.81
C SER A 41 8.54 -5.99 6.86
N GLY A 42 7.40 -5.41 6.50
CA GLY A 42 7.35 -4.26 5.61
C GLY A 42 8.01 -3.01 6.20
N ARG A 43 7.89 -2.80 7.52
CA ARG A 43 8.57 -1.70 8.22
C ARG A 43 10.09 -1.83 8.10
N ALA A 44 10.65 -3.01 8.36
CA ALA A 44 12.08 -3.24 8.27
C ALA A 44 12.61 -3.00 6.85
N GLU A 45 11.87 -3.43 5.83
CA GLU A 45 12.25 -3.21 4.43
C GLU A 45 12.14 -1.74 4.01
N LEU A 46 11.09 -1.02 4.45
CA LEU A 46 10.98 0.42 4.20
C LEU A 46 12.15 1.17 4.84
N ASP A 47 12.49 0.89 6.10
CA ASP A 47 13.64 1.51 6.78
C ASP A 47 14.94 1.32 6.03
N ARG A 48 15.20 0.08 5.64
CA ARG A 48 16.43 -0.27 4.93
C ARG A 48 16.53 0.51 3.62
N ASN A 49 15.45 0.52 2.82
CA ASN A 49 15.45 1.16 1.51
C ASN A 49 15.46 2.70 1.60
N LEU A 50 14.68 3.30 2.48
CA LEU A 50 14.67 4.75 2.70
C LEU A 50 16.03 5.25 3.20
N THR A 51 16.67 4.49 4.11
CA THR A 51 18.02 4.82 4.61
C THR A 51 19.05 4.72 3.48
N ALA A 52 19.00 3.69 2.66
CA ALA A 52 19.88 3.52 1.50
C ALA A 52 19.73 4.65 0.48
N LEU A 53 18.54 5.21 0.34
CA LEU A 53 18.23 6.36 -0.52
C LEU A 53 18.56 7.72 0.14
N GLY A 54 19.12 7.72 1.35
CA GLY A 54 19.46 8.95 2.09
C GLY A 54 18.23 9.72 2.59
N ARG A 55 17.09 9.05 2.74
CA ARG A 55 15.82 9.62 3.21
C ARG A 55 15.21 8.76 4.32
N PRO A 56 15.90 8.59 5.46
CA PRO A 56 15.35 7.82 6.57
C PRO A 56 14.02 8.42 7.04
N ALA A 57 13.11 7.58 7.51
CA ALA A 57 11.81 8.04 8.02
C ALA A 57 12.01 9.02 9.19
N VAL A 58 11.35 10.18 9.12
CA VAL A 58 11.36 11.19 10.19
C VAL A 58 10.40 10.83 11.33
N PHE A 59 9.46 9.93 11.04
CA PHE A 59 8.51 9.40 12.00
C PHE A 59 8.14 7.96 11.62
N ALA A 60 7.98 7.10 12.61
CA ALA A 60 7.46 5.76 12.38
C ALA A 60 6.71 5.26 13.62
N GLU A 61 5.50 4.74 13.42
CA GLU A 61 4.70 4.19 14.52
C GLU A 61 3.96 2.93 14.06
N GLY A 62 4.01 1.90 14.92
CA GLY A 62 3.27 0.66 14.75
C GLY A 62 1.92 0.74 15.45
N LEU A 63 0.87 0.28 14.77
CA LEU A 63 -0.50 0.28 15.28
C LEU A 63 -1.06 -1.13 15.39
N ASP A 64 -1.82 -1.38 16.44
CA ASP A 64 -2.58 -2.62 16.58
C ASP A 64 -3.68 -2.70 15.52
N VAL A 65 -4.04 -3.93 15.11
CA VAL A 65 -5.08 -4.17 14.10
C VAL A 65 -6.47 -3.71 14.55
N SER A 66 -6.69 -3.60 15.85
CA SER A 66 -7.98 -3.18 16.44
C SER A 66 -8.16 -1.67 16.55
N VAL A 67 -7.14 -0.88 16.17
CA VAL A 67 -7.19 0.58 16.28
C VAL A 67 -8.40 1.14 15.51
N LYS A 68 -9.14 2.06 16.15
CA LYS A 68 -10.35 2.68 15.61
C LYS A 68 -10.23 4.19 15.43
N ASP A 69 -9.14 4.78 15.92
CA ASP A 69 -8.87 6.20 15.81
C ASP A 69 -7.41 6.43 15.42
N MET A 70 -7.20 7.08 14.29
CA MET A 70 -5.89 7.40 13.74
C MET A 70 -5.46 8.85 14.01
N LEU A 71 -6.35 9.69 14.55
CA LEU A 71 -6.06 11.11 14.78
C LEU A 71 -4.83 11.33 15.66
N PRO A 72 -4.61 10.54 16.75
CA PRO A 72 -3.41 10.72 17.57
C PRO A 72 -2.11 10.49 16.81
N VAL A 73 -2.02 9.42 16.01
CA VAL A 73 -0.82 9.12 15.23
C VAL A 73 -0.66 10.10 14.06
N LEU A 74 -1.75 10.50 13.41
CA LEU A 74 -1.72 11.48 12.32
C LEU A 74 -1.31 12.88 12.81
N SER A 75 -1.66 13.26 14.03
CA SER A 75 -1.16 14.49 14.67
C SER A 75 0.36 14.46 14.82
N LYS A 76 0.92 13.33 15.27
CA LYS A 76 2.38 13.14 15.36
C LYS A 76 3.05 13.18 13.97
N VAL A 77 2.42 12.60 12.94
CA VAL A 77 2.90 12.71 11.55
C VAL A 77 2.97 14.17 11.12
N ARG A 78 1.92 14.96 11.37
CA ARG A 78 1.91 16.40 11.06
C ARG A 78 3.02 17.14 11.81
N GLU A 79 3.15 16.91 13.11
CA GLU A 79 4.16 17.54 13.97
C GLU A 79 5.61 17.18 13.56
N SER A 80 5.82 15.99 13.00
CA SER A 80 7.11 15.55 12.49
C SER A 80 7.57 16.35 11.26
N GLY A 81 6.66 17.08 10.62
CA GLY A 81 6.94 17.79 9.36
C GLY A 81 7.17 16.84 8.20
N ALA A 82 6.55 15.66 8.22
CA ALA A 82 6.62 14.71 7.11
C ALA A 82 5.97 15.28 5.85
N ASP A 83 6.56 15.01 4.70
CA ASP A 83 6.10 15.42 3.38
C ASP A 83 5.45 14.29 2.58
N ALA A 84 5.44 13.07 3.10
CA ALA A 84 4.68 11.95 2.60
C ALA A 84 4.40 10.93 3.71
N LEU A 85 3.33 10.16 3.54
CA LEU A 85 2.93 9.09 4.46
C LEU A 85 2.96 7.74 3.75
N LEU A 86 3.84 6.86 4.19
CA LEU A 86 3.99 5.51 3.70
C LEU A 86 3.27 4.54 4.64
N LEU A 87 2.38 3.72 4.09
CA LEU A 87 1.54 2.82 4.87
C LEU A 87 1.88 1.36 4.62
N HIS A 88 1.98 0.59 5.69
CA HIS A 88 2.02 -0.88 5.61
C HIS A 88 1.03 -1.48 6.62
N LEU A 89 -0.24 -1.38 6.29
CA LEU A 89 -1.39 -1.70 7.12
C LEU A 89 -2.32 -2.68 6.39
N HIS A 90 -3.16 -3.39 7.14
CA HIS A 90 -4.27 -4.14 6.57
C HIS A 90 -5.38 -3.20 6.06
N SER A 91 -6.34 -3.74 5.29
CA SER A 91 -7.36 -2.99 4.53
C SER A 91 -8.14 -1.98 5.36
N GLY A 92 -8.77 -2.40 6.46
CA GLY A 92 -9.56 -1.52 7.33
C GLY A 92 -8.75 -0.35 7.90
N PRO A 93 -7.62 -0.61 8.59
CA PRO A 93 -6.72 0.45 9.06
C PRO A 93 -6.19 1.36 7.96
N THR A 94 -5.89 0.84 6.76
CA THR A 94 -5.45 1.66 5.61
C THR A 94 -6.52 2.68 5.22
N ALA A 95 -7.75 2.23 5.01
CA ALA A 95 -8.86 3.12 4.67
C ALA A 95 -9.13 4.16 5.77
N LEU A 96 -9.04 3.74 7.04
CA LEU A 96 -9.24 4.63 8.18
C LEU A 96 -8.18 5.75 8.24
N VAL A 97 -6.90 5.40 8.02
CA VAL A 97 -5.81 6.41 7.95
C VAL A 97 -6.08 7.40 6.84
N VAL A 98 -6.38 6.94 5.62
CA VAL A 98 -6.64 7.83 4.48
C VAL A 98 -7.79 8.79 4.80
N ARG A 99 -8.93 8.26 5.24
CA ARG A 99 -10.11 9.06 5.60
C ARG A 99 -9.79 10.12 6.65
N GLN A 100 -9.18 9.71 7.77
CA GLN A 100 -8.90 10.64 8.86
C GLN A 100 -7.79 11.64 8.52
N ALA A 101 -6.80 11.26 7.71
CA ALA A 101 -5.79 12.19 7.21
C ALA A 101 -6.45 13.31 6.38
N ARG A 102 -7.33 12.96 5.44
CA ARG A 102 -8.07 13.96 4.64
C ARG A 102 -9.02 14.82 5.51
N ALA A 103 -9.76 14.20 6.43
CA ALA A 103 -10.66 14.90 7.33
C ALA A 103 -9.95 15.94 8.20
N MET A 104 -8.71 15.69 8.60
CA MET A 104 -7.90 16.65 9.37
C MET A 104 -7.10 17.63 8.50
N GLY A 105 -7.26 17.61 7.16
CA GLY A 105 -6.54 18.48 6.24
C GLY A 105 -5.04 18.16 6.14
N LEU A 106 -4.67 16.89 6.25
CA LEU A 106 -3.30 16.45 6.01
C LEU A 106 -3.14 16.10 4.51
N ASP A 107 -2.80 17.11 3.71
CA ASP A 107 -2.75 17.04 2.24
C ASP A 107 -1.37 16.64 1.71
N ILE A 108 -0.70 15.69 2.35
CA ILE A 108 0.53 15.08 1.84
C ILE A 108 0.22 13.83 1.01
N PRO A 109 1.09 13.45 0.05
CA PRO A 109 0.97 12.17 -0.67
C PRO A 109 0.90 11.00 0.31
N ILE A 110 0.03 10.04 0.01
CA ILE A 110 -0.08 8.79 0.75
C ILE A 110 0.26 7.64 -0.19
N ILE A 111 1.30 6.88 0.15
CA ILE A 111 1.67 5.68 -0.58
C ILE A 111 1.31 4.48 0.29
N ALA A 112 0.24 3.80 -0.07
CA ALA A 112 -0.28 2.69 0.71
C ALA A 112 0.36 1.35 0.30
N GLY A 113 0.28 0.38 1.20
CA GLY A 113 0.65 -1.01 0.92
C GLY A 113 -0.35 -1.70 -0.01
N SER A 114 -0.04 -2.94 -0.39
CA SER A 114 -0.86 -3.76 -1.30
C SER A 114 -2.32 -3.95 -0.85
N ALA A 115 -2.61 -3.79 0.44
CA ALA A 115 -3.98 -3.83 0.95
C ALA A 115 -4.89 -2.75 0.32
N MET A 116 -4.34 -1.59 -0.06
CA MET A 116 -5.10 -0.52 -0.72
C MET A 116 -5.51 -0.88 -2.14
N HIS A 117 -4.78 -1.78 -2.80
CA HIS A 117 -5.08 -2.24 -4.15
C HIS A 117 -6.31 -3.17 -4.20
N GLN A 118 -6.80 -3.63 -3.07
CA GLN A 118 -8.01 -4.45 -3.01
C GLN A 118 -9.24 -3.57 -3.28
N PRO A 119 -10.13 -3.96 -4.23
CA PRO A 119 -11.33 -3.20 -4.56
C PRO A 119 -12.20 -2.88 -3.33
N GLU A 120 -12.29 -3.83 -2.41
CA GLU A 120 -13.06 -3.68 -1.16
C GLU A 120 -12.47 -2.58 -0.25
N THR A 121 -11.14 -2.40 -0.25
CA THR A 121 -10.51 -1.33 0.52
C THR A 121 -10.78 0.04 -0.10
N ALA A 122 -10.61 0.14 -1.42
CA ALA A 122 -10.90 1.38 -2.15
C ALA A 122 -12.37 1.78 -2.04
N ALA A 123 -13.29 0.82 -2.06
CA ALA A 123 -14.73 1.04 -1.90
C ALA A 123 -15.14 1.63 -0.53
N LEU A 124 -14.26 1.56 0.47
CA LEU A 124 -14.49 2.22 1.76
C LEU A 124 -14.27 3.74 1.71
N LEU A 125 -13.70 4.27 0.63
CA LEU A 125 -13.28 5.66 0.51
C LEU A 125 -14.05 6.38 -0.61
N ALA A 126 -14.37 7.64 -0.41
CA ALA A 126 -14.89 8.49 -1.46
C ALA A 126 -13.79 8.82 -2.49
N PRO A 127 -14.12 9.05 -3.77
CA PRO A 127 -13.13 9.44 -4.79
C PRO A 127 -12.27 10.65 -4.39
N SER A 128 -12.85 11.62 -3.68
CA SER A 128 -12.14 12.80 -3.16
C SER A 128 -11.10 12.47 -2.09
N GLU A 129 -11.31 11.40 -1.31
CA GLU A 129 -10.37 10.95 -0.28
C GLU A 129 -9.15 10.24 -0.91
N LEU A 130 -9.32 9.69 -2.12
CA LEU A 130 -8.28 9.00 -2.89
C LEU A 130 -7.34 9.95 -3.65
N ALA A 131 -7.64 11.24 -3.71
CA ALA A 131 -6.76 12.21 -4.36
C ALA A 131 -5.36 12.19 -3.72
N GLY A 132 -4.30 12.00 -4.52
CA GLY A 132 -2.92 11.89 -4.04
C GLY A 132 -2.62 10.62 -3.24
N VAL A 133 -3.46 9.59 -3.35
CA VAL A 133 -3.22 8.25 -2.80
C VAL A 133 -2.79 7.33 -3.93
N CYS A 134 -1.68 6.63 -3.74
CA CYS A 134 -1.28 5.52 -4.59
C CYS A 134 -0.99 4.28 -3.74
N ALA A 135 -0.89 3.13 -4.38
CA ALA A 135 -0.64 1.86 -3.71
C ALA A 135 0.45 1.07 -4.43
N GLU A 136 1.29 0.41 -3.66
CA GLU A 136 2.17 -0.60 -4.22
C GLU A 136 1.35 -1.84 -4.62
N SER A 137 1.77 -2.52 -5.66
CA SER A 137 1.22 -3.82 -6.03
C SER A 137 2.28 -4.70 -6.68
N GLY A 138 2.19 -6.00 -6.45
CA GLY A 138 3.03 -6.98 -7.16
C GLY A 138 2.57 -7.22 -8.60
N ALA A 139 1.33 -6.86 -8.92
CA ALA A 139 0.72 -6.95 -10.24
C ALA A 139 -0.47 -6.00 -10.30
N SER A 140 -0.93 -5.68 -11.51
CA SER A 140 -2.14 -4.89 -11.71
C SER A 140 -3.07 -5.58 -12.73
N PRO A 141 -4.13 -6.26 -12.26
CA PRO A 141 -5.07 -6.92 -13.17
C PRO A 141 -5.92 -5.95 -13.98
N ILE A 142 -5.98 -4.69 -13.57
CA ILE A 142 -6.68 -3.61 -14.28
C ILE A 142 -5.76 -2.86 -15.27
N SER A 143 -4.48 -3.21 -15.34
CA SER A 143 -3.57 -2.64 -16.34
C SER A 143 -3.89 -3.19 -17.73
N GLU A 144 -4.13 -2.31 -18.67
CA GLU A 144 -4.42 -2.68 -20.06
C GLU A 144 -3.18 -2.98 -20.90
N SER A 145 -2.00 -2.96 -20.30
CA SER A 145 -0.73 -3.10 -21.03
C SER A 145 -0.50 -4.51 -21.58
N ASP A 146 -1.02 -5.55 -20.92
CA ASP A 146 -0.81 -6.95 -21.29
C ASP A 146 -2.11 -7.66 -21.68
N PRO A 147 -2.18 -8.28 -22.90
CA PRO A 147 -3.37 -9.00 -23.36
C PRO A 147 -3.77 -10.19 -22.48
N ALA A 148 -2.80 -10.91 -21.90
CA ALA A 148 -3.12 -12.06 -21.03
C ALA A 148 -3.76 -11.60 -19.72
N THR A 149 -3.28 -10.51 -19.15
CA THR A 149 -3.86 -9.88 -17.96
C THR A 149 -5.29 -9.39 -18.23
N ARG A 150 -5.55 -8.80 -19.39
CA ARG A 150 -6.92 -8.42 -19.78
C ARG A 150 -7.85 -9.62 -19.88
N ALA A 151 -7.41 -10.68 -20.58
CA ALA A 151 -8.20 -11.90 -20.73
C ALA A 151 -8.53 -12.54 -19.35
N PHE A 152 -7.57 -12.54 -18.41
CA PHE A 152 -7.80 -12.96 -17.04
C PHE A 152 -8.86 -12.07 -16.36
N ALA A 153 -8.72 -10.75 -16.44
CA ALA A 153 -9.65 -9.84 -15.79
C ALA A 153 -11.09 -10.00 -16.31
N ASP A 154 -11.26 -10.16 -17.63
CA ASP A 154 -12.57 -10.38 -18.25
C ASP A 154 -13.19 -11.72 -17.84
N ALA A 155 -12.40 -12.79 -17.81
CA ALA A 155 -12.84 -14.09 -17.34
C ALA A 155 -13.24 -14.05 -15.85
N TYR A 156 -12.46 -13.35 -15.03
CA TYR A 156 -12.72 -13.18 -13.60
C TYR A 156 -14.03 -12.42 -13.36
N ARG A 157 -14.24 -11.28 -14.06
CA ARG A 157 -15.51 -10.52 -13.98
C ARG A 157 -16.70 -11.37 -14.36
N THR A 158 -16.57 -12.15 -15.44
CA THR A 158 -17.64 -13.04 -15.90
C THR A 158 -17.97 -14.12 -14.87
N ALA A 159 -16.97 -14.69 -14.21
CA ALA A 159 -17.16 -15.79 -13.27
C ALA A 159 -17.65 -15.31 -11.89
N PHE A 160 -17.25 -14.13 -11.43
CA PHE A 160 -17.44 -13.70 -10.05
C PHE A 160 -18.20 -12.39 -9.87
N ASP A 161 -18.61 -11.73 -10.97
CA ASP A 161 -19.32 -10.45 -10.97
C ASP A 161 -18.63 -9.36 -10.12
N ARG A 162 -17.31 -9.33 -10.17
CA ARG A 162 -16.46 -8.34 -9.46
C ARG A 162 -15.09 -8.17 -10.11
N GLU A 163 -14.42 -7.08 -9.78
CA GLU A 163 -13.06 -6.83 -10.23
C GLU A 163 -12.06 -7.77 -9.55
N PRO A 164 -11.06 -8.30 -10.29
CA PRO A 164 -9.94 -9.01 -9.69
C PRO A 164 -8.98 -8.03 -9.01
N ASP A 165 -8.31 -8.52 -7.97
CA ASP A 165 -7.17 -7.83 -7.38
C ASP A 165 -5.83 -8.48 -7.78
N ALA A 166 -4.73 -7.90 -7.31
CA ALA A 166 -3.38 -8.41 -7.57
C ALA A 166 -3.16 -9.82 -6.99
N PHE A 167 -3.85 -10.16 -5.89
CA PHE A 167 -3.73 -11.48 -5.27
C PHE A 167 -4.44 -12.54 -6.10
N ALA A 168 -5.61 -12.23 -6.65
CA ALA A 168 -6.33 -13.10 -7.57
C ALA A 168 -5.49 -13.40 -8.82
N LEU A 169 -4.86 -12.37 -9.43
CA LEU A 169 -3.95 -12.56 -10.56
C LEU A 169 -2.75 -13.42 -10.19
N GLY A 170 -2.10 -13.14 -9.06
CA GLY A 170 -0.94 -13.93 -8.60
C GLY A 170 -1.27 -15.39 -8.34
N GLN A 171 -2.46 -15.71 -7.80
CA GLN A 171 -2.91 -17.08 -7.63
C GLN A 171 -3.21 -17.76 -8.97
N TYR A 172 -3.86 -17.06 -9.88
CA TYR A 172 -4.12 -17.57 -11.24
C TYR A 172 -2.81 -17.92 -11.95
N ASP A 173 -1.84 -17.01 -11.98
CA ASP A 173 -0.51 -17.26 -12.57
C ASP A 173 0.20 -18.43 -11.91
N GLY A 174 0.06 -18.55 -10.58
CA GLY A 174 0.61 -19.65 -9.82
C GLY A 174 0.10 -21.01 -10.29
N VAL A 175 -1.20 -21.14 -10.49
CA VAL A 175 -1.82 -22.39 -10.97
C VAL A 175 -1.39 -22.70 -12.42
N GLN A 176 -1.20 -21.70 -13.27
CA GLN A 176 -0.75 -21.92 -14.66
C GLN A 176 0.71 -22.42 -14.75
N LYS A 177 1.51 -22.29 -13.69
CA LYS A 177 2.93 -22.68 -13.67
C LYS A 177 3.22 -24.01 -12.98
N ILE A 178 2.21 -24.64 -12.38
CA ILE A 178 2.28 -25.97 -11.74
C ILE A 178 1.89 -27.05 -12.72
#